data_5a9a2baabb26a7cad4ca9e16a165fa08
#
_entry.id   5a9a2baabb26a7cad4ca9e16a165fa08
#
_cell.length_a   1.000
_cell.length_b   1.000
_cell.length_c   1.000
_cell.angle_alpha   90.00
_cell.angle_beta   90.00
_cell.angle_gamma   90.00
#
_symmetry.space_group_name_H-M   'P 1'
#
loop_
_entity.id
_entity.type
_entity.pdbx_description
1 polymer ?
#
loop_
_entity_poly.entity_id
_entity_poly.type
_entity_poly.pdbx_seq_one_letter_code
_entity_poly.pdbx_strand_id
1 'polypeptide(L)'
;MSAAARPDISEVRKAWKEANLAPLWENARAHRPAPPPDAAYLWSWAKIRPLISAAIAVASPDVVERRVLQLVPPIAEHQGEQQTSRTLSANIQILLPGEKARPHRHTMNALRFVLEGSGATTIVDGKSCPMEEGDLILTPSWTWHEHIHEGDAPIVWLDALDVPFQRYMGTGVFEPGPAADIPETIADAAFAVANVVPDTDYATKDYSPVFRYPYATAAAVA
;
A
#
# COMPACT_ATOMS: atom_id res chain seq x y z
N MET A 1 -66.07 9.30 5.21
CA MET A 1 -64.90 8.44 5.02
C MET A 1 -64.25 8.25 6.39
N SER A 2 -64.33 7.04 7.00
CA SER A 2 -63.70 6.75 8.29
C SER A 2 -62.17 6.82 8.13
N ALA A 3 -61.52 7.63 8.96
CA ALA A 3 -60.06 7.65 9.03
C ALA A 3 -59.59 6.26 9.48
N ALA A 4 -58.88 5.56 8.59
CA ALA A 4 -58.25 4.29 8.97
C ALA A 4 -57.36 4.51 10.20
N ALA A 5 -57.51 3.67 11.22
CA ALA A 5 -56.71 3.74 12.42
C ALA A 5 -55.21 3.65 12.05
N ARG A 6 -54.41 4.53 12.62
CA ARG A 6 -52.94 4.45 12.40
C ARG A 6 -52.44 3.12 12.95
N PRO A 7 -51.64 2.40 12.20
CA PRO A 7 -51.07 1.14 12.68
C PRO A 7 -50.17 1.37 13.93
N ASP A 8 -50.13 0.39 14.81
CA ASP A 8 -49.24 0.43 15.96
C ASP A 8 -47.78 0.36 15.47
N ILE A 9 -47.02 1.40 15.77
CA ILE A 9 -45.63 1.52 15.33
C ILE A 9 -44.73 0.37 15.86
N SER A 10 -45.08 -0.20 17.01
CA SER A 10 -44.29 -1.31 17.59
C SER A 10 -44.46 -2.58 16.79
N GLU A 11 -45.67 -2.89 16.34
CA GLU A 11 -45.95 -4.04 15.48
C GLU A 11 -45.33 -3.86 14.10
N VAL A 12 -45.44 -2.65 13.56
CA VAL A 12 -44.81 -2.32 12.27
C VAL A 12 -43.29 -2.47 12.31
N ARG A 13 -42.67 -1.97 13.35
CA ARG A 13 -41.19 -2.15 13.54
C ARG A 13 -40.81 -3.62 13.66
N LYS A 14 -41.58 -4.42 14.37
CA LYS A 14 -41.37 -5.87 14.47
C LYS A 14 -41.46 -6.53 13.09
N ALA A 15 -42.48 -6.23 12.32
CA ALA A 15 -42.63 -6.75 10.96
C ALA A 15 -41.48 -6.32 10.02
N TRP A 16 -41.01 -5.07 10.10
CA TRP A 16 -39.83 -4.63 9.37
C TRP A 16 -38.60 -5.42 9.73
N LYS A 17 -38.35 -5.61 11.04
CA LYS A 17 -37.21 -6.39 11.51
C LYS A 17 -37.26 -7.84 11.03
N GLU A 18 -38.41 -8.47 11.08
CA GLU A 18 -38.61 -9.83 10.58
C GLU A 18 -38.39 -9.95 9.06
N ALA A 19 -38.71 -8.86 8.33
CA ALA A 19 -38.47 -8.74 6.89
C ALA A 19 -37.06 -8.24 6.54
N ASN A 20 -36.13 -8.09 7.50
CA ASN A 20 -34.79 -7.52 7.34
C ASN A 20 -34.81 -6.07 6.78
N LEU A 21 -35.84 -5.30 7.13
CA LEU A 21 -35.96 -3.89 6.79
C LEU A 21 -35.63 -3.02 7.99
N ALA A 22 -34.92 -1.92 7.77
CA ALA A 22 -34.63 -0.92 8.77
C ALA A 22 -35.08 0.47 8.28
N PRO A 23 -35.86 1.22 9.08
CA PRO A 23 -36.32 2.55 8.69
C PRO A 23 -35.13 3.53 8.71
N LEU A 24 -34.72 4.02 7.54
CA LEU A 24 -33.57 4.92 7.40
C LEU A 24 -33.72 6.20 8.25
N TRP A 25 -34.93 6.73 8.37
CA TRP A 25 -35.23 7.94 9.16
C TRP A 25 -35.05 7.77 10.67
N GLU A 26 -34.96 6.54 11.17
CA GLU A 26 -34.62 6.23 12.56
C GLU A 26 -33.11 6.00 12.76
N ASN A 27 -32.34 5.94 11.67
CA ASN A 27 -30.90 5.74 11.74
C ASN A 27 -30.17 7.06 11.98
N ALA A 28 -29.90 7.39 13.23
CA ALA A 28 -29.13 8.59 13.58
C ALA A 28 -27.72 8.64 12.93
N ARG A 29 -27.20 7.50 12.45
CA ARG A 29 -25.89 7.45 11.75
C ARG A 29 -26.00 7.85 10.29
N ALA A 30 -27.16 7.79 9.66
CA ALA A 30 -27.34 8.12 8.24
C ALA A 30 -26.99 9.60 7.90
N HIS A 31 -27.02 10.47 8.91
CA HIS A 31 -26.75 11.90 8.76
C HIS A 31 -25.54 12.37 9.60
N ARG A 32 -24.70 11.46 10.07
CA ARG A 32 -23.48 11.87 10.77
C ARG A 32 -22.53 12.56 9.81
N PRO A 33 -21.90 13.66 10.24
CA PRO A 33 -20.80 14.24 9.47
C PRO A 33 -19.69 13.21 9.30
N ALA A 34 -18.87 13.39 8.28
CA ALA A 34 -17.67 12.58 8.11
C ALA A 34 -16.87 12.56 9.42
N PRO A 35 -16.27 11.43 9.79
CA PRO A 35 -15.41 11.37 10.96
C PRO A 35 -14.28 12.40 10.82
N PRO A 36 -13.77 12.96 11.92
CA PRO A 36 -12.65 13.90 11.88
C PRO A 36 -11.46 13.22 11.18
N PRO A 37 -10.57 13.98 10.53
CA PRO A 37 -9.34 13.45 9.96
C PRO A 37 -8.51 12.77 11.06
N ASP A 38 -7.64 11.84 10.64
CA ASP A 38 -6.69 11.20 11.54
C ASP A 38 -5.79 12.25 12.19
N ALA A 39 -5.48 12.08 13.47
CA ALA A 39 -4.58 12.98 14.17
C ALA A 39 -3.16 12.87 13.57
N ALA A 40 -2.51 14.01 13.39
CA ALA A 40 -1.14 14.03 12.92
C ALA A 40 -0.20 13.33 13.91
N TYR A 41 0.66 12.46 13.42
CA TYR A 41 1.69 11.78 14.21
C TYR A 41 3.02 11.78 13.47
N LEU A 42 4.11 12.02 14.18
CA LEU A 42 5.46 12.04 13.64
C LEU A 42 6.27 10.83 14.11
N TRP A 43 6.67 9.98 13.19
CA TRP A 43 7.68 8.94 13.42
C TRP A 43 9.07 9.51 13.16
N SER A 44 9.74 9.93 14.23
CA SER A 44 11.09 10.47 14.13
C SER A 44 12.08 9.42 13.60
N TRP A 45 12.81 9.72 12.53
CA TRP A 45 13.83 8.86 11.96
C TRP A 45 14.90 8.47 12.99
N ALA A 46 15.31 9.41 13.83
CA ALA A 46 16.28 9.14 14.91
C ALA A 46 15.81 8.05 15.90
N LYS A 47 14.49 7.86 16.06
CA LYS A 47 13.91 6.79 16.88
C LYS A 47 13.74 5.49 16.10
N ILE A 48 13.38 5.56 14.82
CA ILE A 48 13.14 4.39 13.97
C ILE A 48 14.45 3.72 13.58
N ARG A 49 15.47 4.48 13.21
CA ARG A 49 16.73 3.94 12.64
C ARG A 49 17.42 2.88 13.52
N PRO A 50 17.54 3.03 14.84
CA PRO A 50 18.09 1.98 15.71
C PRO A 50 17.22 0.71 15.75
N LEU A 51 15.87 0.84 15.60
CA LEU A 51 14.96 -0.29 15.61
C LEU A 51 15.04 -1.14 14.34
N ILE A 52 15.47 -0.56 13.23
CA ILE A 52 15.78 -1.29 11.99
C ILE A 52 16.90 -2.29 12.23
N SER A 53 17.98 -1.88 12.89
CA SER A 53 19.09 -2.78 13.24
C SER A 53 18.63 -3.93 14.16
N ALA A 54 17.74 -3.64 15.09
CA ALA A 54 17.15 -4.67 15.94
C ALA A 54 16.26 -5.64 15.13
N ALA A 55 15.48 -5.15 14.18
CA ALA A 55 14.66 -5.99 13.31
C ALA A 55 15.52 -6.91 12.43
N ILE A 56 16.65 -6.43 11.92
CA ILE A 56 17.62 -7.23 11.17
C ILE A 56 18.12 -8.40 12.03
N ALA A 57 18.41 -8.16 13.30
CA ALA A 57 18.97 -9.16 14.19
C ALA A 57 17.98 -10.27 14.57
N VAL A 58 16.65 -10.02 14.55
CA VAL A 58 15.64 -10.96 15.04
C VAL A 58 14.78 -11.57 13.93
N ALA A 59 14.76 -11.02 12.73
CA ALA A 59 13.92 -11.47 11.64
C ALA A 59 14.77 -11.79 10.39
N SER A 60 14.70 -13.05 9.95
CA SER A 60 15.28 -13.50 8.68
C SER A 60 14.19 -13.78 7.67
N PRO A 61 14.36 -13.50 6.36
CA PRO A 61 13.42 -13.90 5.31
C PRO A 61 13.14 -15.39 5.24
N ASP A 62 14.02 -16.23 5.77
CA ASP A 62 13.79 -17.68 5.91
C ASP A 62 12.70 -17.99 6.95
N VAL A 63 12.47 -17.09 7.90
CA VAL A 63 11.50 -17.24 8.99
C VAL A 63 10.27 -16.36 8.79
N VAL A 64 10.48 -15.15 8.26
CA VAL A 64 9.41 -14.20 7.94
C VAL A 64 9.41 -13.98 6.43
N GLU A 65 8.26 -13.96 5.82
CA GLU A 65 8.15 -13.73 4.37
C GLU A 65 8.84 -12.43 3.94
N ARG A 66 8.73 -11.39 4.78
CA ARG A 66 9.35 -10.07 4.58
C ARG A 66 9.69 -9.43 5.91
N ARG A 67 10.84 -8.75 5.96
CA ARG A 67 11.25 -7.96 7.13
C ARG A 67 10.64 -6.57 7.02
N VAL A 68 9.47 -6.39 7.66
CA VAL A 68 8.65 -5.18 7.56
C VAL A 68 8.26 -4.68 8.95
N LEU A 69 8.49 -3.40 9.21
CA LEU A 69 8.00 -2.68 10.39
C LEU A 69 6.86 -1.75 9.98
N GLN A 70 5.66 -2.02 10.47
CA GLN A 70 4.50 -1.20 10.15
C GLN A 70 4.46 0.05 11.02
N LEU A 71 4.16 1.20 10.42
CA LEU A 71 3.99 2.46 11.12
C LEU A 71 2.56 2.56 11.66
N VAL A 72 2.39 2.32 12.95
CA VAL A 72 1.10 2.37 13.65
C VAL A 72 1.08 3.58 14.58
N PRO A 73 0.21 4.57 14.36
CA PRO A 73 0.11 5.72 15.26
C PRO A 73 -0.50 5.28 16.61
N PRO A 74 -0.23 5.97 17.71
CA PRO A 74 -0.77 5.64 19.03
C PRO A 74 -2.24 6.09 19.17
N ILE A 75 -3.06 5.77 18.19
CA ILE A 75 -4.49 6.06 18.13
C ILE A 75 -5.23 4.74 18.32
N ALA A 76 -6.09 4.65 19.34
CA ALA A 76 -6.76 3.41 19.73
C ALA A 76 -7.53 2.75 18.58
N GLU A 77 -8.13 3.55 17.71
CA GLU A 77 -8.91 3.10 16.56
C GLU A 77 -8.04 2.39 15.49
N HIS A 78 -6.73 2.65 15.46
CA HIS A 78 -5.80 2.10 14.47
C HIS A 78 -4.95 0.94 15.03
N GLN A 79 -4.82 0.81 16.35
CA GLN A 79 -3.96 -0.21 16.95
C GLN A 79 -4.45 -1.63 16.71
N GLY A 80 -5.76 -1.84 16.73
CA GLY A 80 -6.35 -3.17 16.47
C GLY A 80 -6.25 -3.61 15.01
N GLU A 81 -6.26 -2.67 14.08
CA GLU A 81 -6.17 -2.92 12.65
C GLU A 81 -4.73 -2.86 12.12
N GLN A 82 -3.77 -2.43 12.94
CA GLN A 82 -2.37 -2.25 12.54
C GLN A 82 -2.24 -1.42 11.26
N GLN A 83 -2.90 -0.29 11.18
CA GLN A 83 -2.89 0.60 10.02
C GLN A 83 -2.32 1.97 10.36
N THR A 84 -1.76 2.68 9.39
CA THR A 84 -1.16 4.00 9.57
C THR A 84 -2.22 5.09 9.60
N SER A 85 -3.24 4.95 8.76
CA SER A 85 -4.43 5.81 8.71
C SER A 85 -5.65 4.98 8.35
N ARG A 86 -6.83 5.58 8.29
CA ARG A 86 -8.07 4.88 7.89
C ARG A 86 -8.05 4.33 6.47
N THR A 87 -7.24 4.88 5.60
CA THR A 87 -7.20 4.53 4.18
C THR A 87 -5.84 4.02 3.71
N LEU A 88 -4.78 4.29 4.45
CA LEU A 88 -3.42 3.97 4.06
C LEU A 88 -2.69 3.17 5.15
N SER A 89 -1.84 2.27 4.72
CA SER A 89 -0.77 1.67 5.52
C SER A 89 0.58 2.19 5.04
N ALA A 90 1.50 2.41 5.96
CA ALA A 90 2.89 2.75 5.67
C ALA A 90 3.81 1.84 6.47
N ASN A 91 4.85 1.35 5.82
CA ASN A 91 5.71 0.30 6.34
C ASN A 91 7.18 0.60 6.02
N ILE A 92 8.09 0.24 6.91
CA ILE A 92 9.52 0.25 6.65
C ILE A 92 9.92 -1.17 6.29
N GLN A 93 10.33 -1.40 5.06
CA GLN A 93 10.84 -2.69 4.60
C GLN A 93 12.36 -2.66 4.48
N ILE A 94 13.00 -3.80 4.74
CA ILE A 94 14.44 -3.94 4.81
C ILE A 94 14.84 -5.19 4.05
N LEU A 95 15.79 -5.08 3.13
CA LEU A 95 16.50 -6.20 2.52
C LEU A 95 18.00 -6.11 2.80
N LEU A 96 18.61 -7.27 3.04
CA LEU A 96 20.06 -7.44 3.15
C LEU A 96 20.63 -7.95 1.82
N PRO A 97 21.95 -7.81 1.60
CA PRO A 97 22.62 -8.38 0.45
C PRO A 97 22.27 -9.84 0.21
N GLY A 98 21.90 -10.19 -1.03
CA GLY A 98 21.50 -11.53 -1.44
C GLY A 98 20.04 -11.92 -1.12
N GLU A 99 19.29 -11.11 -0.38
CA GLU A 99 17.89 -11.40 -0.08
C GLU A 99 16.95 -11.02 -1.23
N LYS A 100 15.83 -11.74 -1.30
CA LYS A 100 14.75 -11.49 -2.26
C LYS A 100 13.40 -11.44 -1.55
N ALA A 101 12.50 -10.56 -2.00
CA ALA A 101 11.08 -10.64 -1.71
C ALA A 101 10.38 -11.25 -2.93
N ARG A 102 9.72 -12.40 -2.72
CA ARG A 102 9.15 -13.23 -3.79
C ARG A 102 8.14 -12.50 -4.66
N PRO A 103 8.00 -12.90 -5.94
CA PRO A 103 7.00 -12.35 -6.83
C PRO A 103 5.59 -12.48 -6.25
N HIS A 104 4.81 -11.44 -6.41
CA HIS A 104 3.39 -11.41 -6.06
C HIS A 104 2.70 -10.25 -6.77
N ARG A 105 1.36 -10.25 -6.73
CA ARG A 105 0.55 -9.09 -7.10
C ARG A 105 -0.61 -8.90 -6.14
N HIS A 106 -1.13 -7.70 -6.09
CA HIS A 106 -2.27 -7.36 -5.27
C HIS A 106 -3.06 -6.18 -5.86
N THR A 107 -4.33 -6.07 -5.47
CA THR A 107 -5.20 -4.97 -5.93
C THR A 107 -4.84 -3.62 -5.34
N MET A 108 -4.06 -3.59 -4.27
CA MET A 108 -3.58 -2.36 -3.67
C MET A 108 -2.59 -1.67 -4.59
N ASN A 109 -2.68 -0.34 -4.70
CA ASN A 109 -1.60 0.46 -5.24
C ASN A 109 -0.50 0.59 -4.18
N ALA A 110 0.76 0.56 -4.60
CA ALA A 110 1.89 0.74 -3.72
C ALA A 110 2.88 1.75 -4.29
N LEU A 111 3.48 2.53 -3.41
CA LEU A 111 4.67 3.32 -3.70
C LEU A 111 5.79 2.92 -2.74
N ARG A 112 7.04 3.04 -3.22
CA ARG A 112 8.25 2.82 -2.44
C ARG A 112 9.13 4.04 -2.51
N PHE A 113 9.52 4.54 -1.36
CA PHE A 113 10.47 5.64 -1.26
C PHE A 113 11.72 5.13 -0.54
N VAL A 114 12.87 5.15 -1.23
CA VAL A 114 14.12 4.65 -0.68
C VAL A 114 14.65 5.63 0.35
N LEU A 115 14.77 5.16 1.59
CA LEU A 115 15.22 5.96 2.74
C LEU A 115 16.71 5.87 2.95
N GLU A 116 17.32 4.71 2.69
CA GLU A 116 18.74 4.44 2.96
C GLU A 116 19.24 3.29 2.08
N GLY A 117 20.42 3.43 1.51
CA GLY A 117 21.10 2.38 0.76
C GLY A 117 20.78 2.36 -0.74
N SER A 118 21.34 1.37 -1.41
CA SER A 118 21.21 1.15 -2.86
C SER A 118 21.50 -0.30 -3.22
N GLY A 119 21.37 -0.66 -4.51
CA GLY A 119 21.76 -1.97 -5.03
C GLY A 119 20.63 -3.02 -5.00
N ALA A 120 19.45 -2.66 -4.55
CA ALA A 120 18.25 -3.47 -4.82
C ALA A 120 17.61 -3.06 -6.14
N THR A 121 16.79 -3.95 -6.67
CA THR A 121 15.96 -3.73 -7.85
C THR A 121 14.54 -4.18 -7.54
N THR A 122 13.56 -3.33 -7.83
CA THR A 122 12.16 -3.76 -7.92
C THR A 122 11.85 -4.06 -9.38
N ILE A 123 11.38 -5.27 -9.67
CA ILE A 123 10.89 -5.62 -11.01
C ILE A 123 9.36 -5.45 -11.00
N VAL A 124 8.82 -4.60 -11.86
CA VAL A 124 7.39 -4.31 -11.96
C VAL A 124 6.92 -4.66 -13.37
N ASP A 125 6.06 -5.66 -13.50
CA ASP A 125 5.58 -6.17 -14.81
C ASP A 125 6.72 -6.42 -15.83
N GLY A 126 7.85 -6.95 -15.31
CA GLY A 126 9.04 -7.24 -16.12
C GLY A 126 9.92 -6.01 -16.40
N LYS A 127 9.67 -4.86 -15.81
CA LYS A 127 10.52 -3.66 -15.91
C LYS A 127 11.40 -3.55 -14.67
N SER A 128 12.70 -3.54 -14.92
CA SER A 128 13.73 -3.41 -13.88
C SER A 128 13.82 -1.96 -13.41
N CYS A 129 13.57 -1.74 -12.12
CA CYS A 129 13.63 -0.44 -11.45
C CYS A 129 14.73 -0.50 -10.38
N PRO A 130 15.99 -0.15 -10.70
CA PRO A 130 17.04 -0.02 -9.70
C PRO A 130 16.64 0.96 -8.60
N MET A 131 17.06 0.69 -7.37
CA MET A 131 16.67 1.45 -6.19
C MET A 131 17.89 2.15 -5.60
N GLU A 132 17.84 3.48 -5.55
CA GLU A 132 18.87 4.34 -4.93
C GLU A 132 18.20 5.26 -3.91
N GLU A 133 18.97 5.73 -2.93
CA GLU A 133 18.46 6.62 -1.89
C GLU A 133 17.76 7.86 -2.47
N GLY A 134 16.55 8.13 -2.02
CA GLY A 134 15.69 9.20 -2.49
C GLY A 134 14.81 8.86 -3.69
N ASP A 135 14.97 7.69 -4.31
CA ASP A 135 14.13 7.25 -5.42
C ASP A 135 12.71 6.94 -4.98
N LEU A 136 11.75 7.23 -5.86
CA LEU A 136 10.37 6.79 -5.74
C LEU A 136 10.07 5.74 -6.82
N ILE A 137 9.56 4.59 -6.38
CA ILE A 137 9.11 3.50 -7.25
C ILE A 137 7.61 3.25 -7.03
N LEU A 138 6.87 3.13 -8.12
CA LEU A 138 5.44 2.85 -8.12
C LEU A 138 5.18 1.40 -8.53
N THR A 139 4.24 0.77 -7.83
CA THR A 139 3.67 -0.51 -8.21
C THR A 139 2.16 -0.33 -8.33
N PRO A 140 1.65 -0.12 -9.55
CA PRO A 140 0.22 0.00 -9.78
C PRO A 140 -0.54 -1.26 -9.38
N SER A 141 -1.84 -1.10 -9.10
CA SER A 141 -2.75 -2.20 -8.80
C SER A 141 -2.60 -3.34 -9.81
N TRP A 142 -2.55 -4.56 -9.28
CA TRP A 142 -2.55 -5.82 -10.03
C TRP A 142 -1.35 -6.06 -10.94
N THR A 143 -0.25 -5.29 -10.82
CA THR A 143 1.02 -5.56 -11.50
C THR A 143 1.83 -6.60 -10.73
N TRP A 144 2.43 -7.55 -11.45
CA TRP A 144 3.41 -8.46 -10.87
C TRP A 144 4.64 -7.69 -10.41
N HIS A 145 5.12 -7.97 -9.21
CA HIS A 145 6.35 -7.34 -8.73
C HIS A 145 7.10 -8.21 -7.73
N GLU A 146 8.41 -8.01 -7.70
CA GLU A 146 9.36 -8.62 -6.77
C GLU A 146 10.48 -7.65 -6.44
N HIS A 147 11.27 -8.00 -5.42
CA HIS A 147 12.46 -7.24 -5.04
C HIS A 147 13.65 -8.16 -4.92
N ILE A 148 14.76 -7.77 -5.53
CA ILE A 148 16.03 -8.50 -5.53
C ILE A 148 17.09 -7.55 -5.01
N HIS A 149 17.94 -8.00 -4.08
CA HIS A 149 19.03 -7.17 -3.55
C HIS A 149 20.38 -7.80 -3.84
N GLU A 150 21.14 -7.18 -4.74
CA GLU A 150 22.46 -7.61 -5.16
C GLU A 150 23.57 -6.65 -4.70
N GLY A 151 23.22 -5.63 -3.91
CA GLY A 151 24.18 -4.68 -3.34
C GLY A 151 24.97 -5.26 -2.17
N ASP A 152 25.88 -4.44 -1.61
CA ASP A 152 26.83 -4.84 -0.56
C ASP A 152 26.40 -4.44 0.85
N ALA A 153 25.38 -3.60 0.99
CA ALA A 153 24.89 -3.06 2.27
C ALA A 153 23.36 -3.14 2.35
N PRO A 154 22.76 -3.16 3.55
CA PRO A 154 21.30 -3.16 3.69
C PRO A 154 20.65 -1.99 2.95
N ILE A 155 19.48 -2.24 2.35
CA ILE A 155 18.62 -1.21 1.79
C ILE A 155 17.33 -1.11 2.61
N VAL A 156 16.86 0.11 2.82
CA VAL A 156 15.67 0.42 3.60
C VAL A 156 14.78 1.37 2.81
N TRP A 157 13.51 1.03 2.69
CA TRP A 157 12.53 1.89 2.03
C TRP A 157 11.21 1.97 2.80
N LEU A 158 10.45 3.02 2.55
CA LEU A 158 9.08 3.20 2.96
C LEU A 158 8.16 2.64 1.88
N ASP A 159 7.32 1.66 2.22
CA ASP A 159 6.17 1.28 1.41
C ASP A 159 4.93 2.02 1.92
N ALA A 160 4.15 2.62 1.02
CA ALA A 160 2.81 3.09 1.35
C ALA A 160 1.80 2.45 0.39
N LEU A 161 0.71 1.91 0.98
CA LEU A 161 -0.31 1.15 0.26
C LEU A 161 -1.71 1.58 0.72
N ASP A 162 -2.69 1.47 -0.15
CA ASP A 162 -4.10 1.70 0.15
C ASP A 162 -4.82 0.46 0.74
N VAL A 163 -4.09 -0.39 1.50
CA VAL A 163 -4.62 -1.63 2.10
C VAL A 163 -5.91 -1.43 2.90
N PRO A 164 -6.01 -0.47 3.86
CA PRO A 164 -7.23 -0.28 4.62
C PRO A 164 -8.41 0.14 3.75
N PHE A 165 -8.16 0.95 2.73
CA PHE A 165 -9.18 1.37 1.76
C PHE A 165 -9.72 0.18 0.95
N GLN A 166 -8.83 -0.64 0.37
CA GLN A 166 -9.22 -1.83 -0.41
C GLN A 166 -9.96 -2.85 0.47
N ARG A 167 -9.52 -3.01 1.72
CA ARG A 167 -10.21 -3.88 2.69
C ARG A 167 -11.61 -3.36 3.01
N TYR A 168 -11.76 -2.05 3.24
CA TYR A 168 -13.06 -1.42 3.49
C TYR A 168 -14.02 -1.60 2.30
N MET A 169 -13.51 -1.48 1.08
CA MET A 169 -14.30 -1.68 -0.16
C MET A 169 -14.57 -3.16 -0.47
N GLY A 170 -13.93 -4.11 0.22
CA GLY A 170 -14.06 -5.54 -0.08
C GLY A 170 -13.39 -5.94 -1.40
N THR A 171 -12.43 -5.15 -1.88
CA THR A 171 -11.71 -5.34 -3.16
C THR A 171 -10.26 -5.80 -2.97
N GLY A 172 -9.83 -6.01 -1.73
CA GLY A 172 -8.47 -6.45 -1.41
C GLY A 172 -8.22 -7.90 -1.81
N VAL A 173 -7.39 -8.11 -2.83
CA VAL A 173 -6.95 -9.43 -3.30
C VAL A 173 -5.42 -9.47 -3.31
N PHE A 174 -4.86 -10.59 -2.88
CA PHE A 174 -3.44 -10.89 -2.94
C PHE A 174 -3.23 -12.23 -3.66
N GLU A 175 -2.31 -12.29 -4.59
CA GLU A 175 -1.93 -13.50 -5.31
C GLU A 175 -0.41 -13.70 -5.19
N PRO A 176 0.02 -14.82 -4.59
CA PRO A 176 1.44 -15.19 -4.57
C PRO A 176 1.89 -15.51 -5.99
N GLY A 177 3.13 -15.16 -6.27
CA GLY A 177 3.68 -15.26 -7.61
C GLY A 177 4.06 -16.66 -8.04
N PRO A 178 4.51 -16.78 -9.30
CA PRO A 178 5.06 -18.01 -9.84
C PRO A 178 6.30 -18.43 -9.02
N ALA A 179 6.66 -19.71 -9.15
CA ALA A 179 7.85 -20.25 -8.48
C ALA A 179 9.16 -19.67 -9.03
N ALA A 180 9.15 -19.16 -10.25
CA ALA A 180 10.28 -18.50 -10.90
C ALA A 180 10.16 -16.96 -10.79
N ASP A 181 11.31 -16.29 -10.83
CA ASP A 181 11.40 -14.83 -10.88
C ASP A 181 10.62 -14.25 -12.07
N ILE A 182 10.18 -13.01 -11.98
CA ILE A 182 9.48 -12.33 -13.08
C ILE A 182 10.52 -12.05 -14.18
N PRO A 183 10.30 -12.49 -15.42
CA PRO A 183 11.23 -12.21 -16.50
C PRO A 183 11.34 -10.70 -16.76
N GLU A 184 12.56 -10.18 -16.80
CA GLU A 184 12.81 -8.81 -17.20
C GLU A 184 12.52 -8.62 -18.68
N THR A 185 11.68 -7.65 -19.04
CA THR A 185 11.29 -7.38 -20.42
C THR A 185 11.88 -6.09 -20.97
N ILE A 186 11.91 -5.03 -20.15
CA ILE A 186 12.42 -3.72 -20.52
C ILE A 186 13.10 -3.11 -19.29
N ALA A 187 14.34 -2.64 -19.43
CA ALA A 187 15.03 -1.92 -18.40
C ALA A 187 14.33 -0.59 -18.05
N ASP A 188 14.28 -0.24 -16.78
CA ASP A 188 13.67 1.00 -16.29
C ASP A 188 14.27 2.27 -16.97
N ALA A 189 15.53 2.24 -17.36
CA ALA A 189 16.18 3.35 -18.06
C ALA A 189 15.41 3.84 -19.30
N ALA A 190 14.60 2.99 -19.94
CA ALA A 190 13.74 3.39 -21.06
C ALA A 190 12.60 4.35 -20.61
N PHE A 191 12.29 4.39 -19.32
CA PHE A 191 11.17 5.16 -18.72
C PHE A 191 11.63 6.13 -17.65
N ALA A 192 12.94 6.24 -17.43
CA ALA A 192 13.51 7.02 -16.32
C ALA A 192 13.57 8.54 -16.58
N VAL A 193 13.17 8.99 -17.77
CA VAL A 193 13.15 10.42 -18.10
C VAL A 193 11.86 11.03 -17.59
N ALA A 194 11.96 11.88 -16.58
CA ALA A 194 10.82 12.64 -16.06
C ALA A 194 10.10 13.40 -17.18
N ASN A 195 8.76 13.34 -17.19
CA ASN A 195 7.88 14.00 -18.17
C ASN A 195 7.93 13.44 -19.61
N VAL A 196 8.62 12.35 -19.87
CA VAL A 196 8.58 11.64 -21.16
C VAL A 196 7.95 10.29 -20.97
N VAL A 197 6.81 10.05 -21.60
CA VAL A 197 6.09 8.76 -21.56
C VAL A 197 6.13 8.16 -22.97
N PRO A 198 6.53 6.90 -23.14
CA PRO A 198 6.49 6.22 -24.41
C PRO A 198 5.05 6.14 -24.94
N ASP A 199 4.83 6.67 -26.15
CA ASP A 199 3.49 6.78 -26.75
C ASP A 199 2.83 5.40 -26.96
N THR A 200 3.59 4.43 -27.38
CA THR A 200 3.08 3.09 -27.73
C THR A 200 2.63 2.25 -26.54
N ASP A 201 3.28 2.39 -25.38
CA ASP A 201 2.95 1.60 -24.18
C ASP A 201 1.82 2.21 -23.37
N TYR A 202 1.69 3.52 -23.42
CA TYR A 202 0.70 4.25 -22.62
C TYR A 202 -0.74 3.99 -23.07
N ALA A 203 -0.94 3.83 -24.39
CA ALA A 203 -2.27 3.64 -24.96
C ALA A 203 -2.90 2.26 -24.65
N THR A 204 -2.14 1.30 -24.13
CA THR A 204 -2.58 -0.08 -23.90
C THR A 204 -2.66 -0.48 -22.42
N LYS A 205 -2.30 0.42 -21.50
CA LYS A 205 -2.24 0.16 -20.05
C LYS A 205 -3.17 1.09 -19.27
N ASP A 206 -3.78 0.55 -18.22
CA ASP A 206 -4.62 1.30 -17.30
C ASP A 206 -3.81 2.17 -16.30
N TYR A 207 -2.48 2.18 -16.44
CA TYR A 207 -1.55 2.90 -15.58
C TYR A 207 -0.37 3.48 -16.39
N SER A 208 0.30 4.50 -15.81
CA SER A 208 1.52 5.04 -16.39
C SER A 208 2.63 3.99 -16.44
N PRO A 209 3.33 3.82 -17.57
CA PRO A 209 4.49 2.91 -17.67
C PRO A 209 5.73 3.41 -16.94
N VAL A 210 5.72 4.64 -16.42
CA VAL A 210 6.82 5.20 -15.63
C VAL A 210 6.69 4.72 -14.19
N PHE A 211 7.48 3.73 -13.82
CA PHE A 211 7.44 3.15 -12.47
C PHE A 211 8.49 3.75 -11.54
N ARG A 212 9.61 4.26 -12.05
CA ARG A 212 10.69 4.84 -11.26
C ARG A 212 10.83 6.33 -11.52
N TYR A 213 11.00 7.08 -10.43
CA TYR A 213 11.31 8.50 -10.40
C TYR A 213 12.64 8.69 -9.65
N PRO A 214 13.79 8.72 -10.38
CA PRO A 214 15.09 8.84 -9.75
C PRO A 214 15.24 10.18 -9.05
N TYR A 215 15.75 10.17 -7.82
CA TYR A 215 16.01 11.39 -7.06
C TYR A 215 16.96 12.35 -7.79
N ALA A 216 18.03 11.81 -8.39
CA ALA A 216 18.99 12.61 -9.14
C ALA A 216 18.33 13.41 -10.29
N THR A 217 17.34 12.83 -10.97
CA THR A 217 16.58 13.52 -12.03
C THR A 217 15.59 14.52 -11.43
N ALA A 218 14.86 14.15 -10.38
CA ALA A 218 13.91 15.03 -9.72
C ALA A 218 14.57 16.25 -9.08
N ALA A 219 15.71 16.06 -8.41
CA ALA A 219 16.48 17.12 -7.79
C ALA A 219 17.10 18.12 -8.81
N ALA A 220 17.35 17.68 -10.05
CA ALA A 220 17.90 18.54 -11.09
C ALA A 220 16.88 19.53 -11.67
N VAL A 221 15.58 19.33 -11.42
CA VAL A 221 14.49 20.20 -11.94
C VAL A 221 13.71 20.94 -10.84
N ALA A 222 14.07 20.73 -9.57
CA ALA A 222 13.50 21.40 -8.40
C ALA A 222 14.28 22.68 -8.06
#